data_1d4564e12295bcb0a47131a88b8acae8
#
_entry.id   1d4564e12295bcb0a47131a88b8acae8
#
_cell.length_a   1.000
_cell.length_b   1.000
_cell.length_c   1.000
_cell.angle_alpha   90.00
_cell.angle_beta   90.00
_cell.angle_gamma   90.00
#
_symmetry.space_group_name_H-M   'P 1'
#
loop_
_entity.id
_entity.type
_entity.pdbx_description
1 polymer ?
#
loop_
_entity_poly.entity_id
_entity_poly.type
_entity_poly.pdbx_seq_one_letter_code
_entity_poly.pdbx_strand_id
1 'polypeptide(L)'
;MVSFGIDLVEVSRIRRLLERRGERALVRLFSPSEIEYALRARPPLSYQRLAARFAAKEAFIKALGRPVPFREMEVVSKGKQPYLRWRGNDCPLSLSHTGDFAIALVMIPEELIPPRTGP
;
A
#
# COMPACT_ATOMS: atom_id res chain seq x y z
N MET A 1 1.46 2.33 -22.96
CA MET A 1 1.72 3.33 -21.92
C MET A 1 1.41 2.76 -20.54
N VAL A 2 2.09 3.21 -19.52
CA VAL A 2 1.84 2.81 -18.14
C VAL A 2 1.69 4.04 -17.27
N SER A 3 1.09 3.87 -16.09
CA SER A 3 1.03 4.92 -15.09
C SER A 3 1.84 4.50 -13.88
N PHE A 4 2.53 5.46 -13.28
CA PHE A 4 3.30 5.23 -12.06
C PHE A 4 2.68 6.02 -10.92
N GLY A 5 2.71 5.43 -9.74
CA GLY A 5 2.35 6.12 -8.53
C GLY A 5 3.48 5.98 -7.52
N ILE A 6 3.71 7.03 -6.76
CA ILE A 6 4.70 7.04 -5.71
C ILE A 6 4.09 7.70 -4.48
N ASP A 7 4.40 7.16 -3.31
CA ASP A 7 3.95 7.76 -2.06
C ASP A 7 5.01 7.59 -0.98
N LEU A 8 5.14 8.60 -0.15
CA LEU A 8 6.05 8.63 0.99
C LEU A 8 5.24 8.86 2.25
N VAL A 9 5.40 7.98 3.23
CA VAL A 9 4.62 8.02 4.46
C VAL A 9 5.57 8.04 5.66
N GLU A 10 5.28 8.92 6.62
CA GLU A 10 5.96 8.87 7.90
C GLU A 10 5.47 7.67 8.70
N VAL A 11 6.40 6.84 9.16
CA VAL A 11 6.07 5.65 9.95
C VAL A 11 5.33 6.04 11.24
N SER A 12 5.73 7.16 11.86
CA SER A 12 5.08 7.65 13.07
C SER A 12 3.61 8.00 12.87
N ARG A 13 3.23 8.42 11.66
CA ARG A 13 1.82 8.71 11.34
C ARG A 13 0.97 7.44 11.43
N ILE A 14 1.48 6.34 10.91
CA ILE A 14 0.76 5.06 10.97
C ILE A 14 0.70 4.56 12.41
N ARG A 15 1.82 4.67 13.15
CA ARG A 15 1.84 4.27 14.56
C ARG A 15 0.79 5.05 15.35
N ARG A 16 0.75 6.38 15.21
CA ARG A 16 -0.22 7.21 15.93
C ARG A 16 -1.66 6.87 15.54
N LEU A 17 -1.90 6.60 14.27
CA LEU A 17 -3.24 6.22 13.80
C LEU A 17 -3.70 4.93 14.47
N LEU A 18 -2.83 3.92 14.51
CA LEU A 18 -3.18 2.63 15.11
C LEU A 18 -3.28 2.70 16.63
N GLU A 19 -2.45 3.52 17.27
CA GLU A 19 -2.56 3.74 18.72
C GLU A 19 -3.87 4.42 19.08
N ARG A 20 -4.34 5.35 18.25
CA ARG A 20 -5.59 6.06 18.50
C ARG A 20 -6.84 5.28 18.13
N ARG A 21 -6.82 4.60 16.99
CA ARG A 21 -8.00 3.97 16.42
C ARG A 21 -8.03 2.46 16.62
N GLY A 22 -6.90 1.87 16.99
CA GLY A 22 -6.79 0.48 17.34
C GLY A 22 -7.09 -0.49 16.21
N GLU A 23 -7.63 -1.63 16.59
CA GLU A 23 -7.86 -2.75 15.67
C GLU A 23 -8.84 -2.40 14.54
N ARG A 24 -9.78 -1.51 14.78
CA ARG A 24 -10.73 -1.10 13.74
C ARG A 24 -10.03 -0.46 12.56
N ALA A 25 -9.05 0.41 12.82
CA ALA A 25 -8.26 1.02 11.76
C ALA A 25 -7.39 -0.02 11.07
N LEU A 26 -6.79 -0.90 11.84
CA LEU A 26 -5.92 -1.95 11.31
C LEU A 26 -6.65 -2.82 10.28
N VAL A 27 -7.84 -3.31 10.63
CA VAL A 27 -8.59 -4.20 9.72
C VAL A 27 -9.24 -3.48 8.54
N ARG A 28 -9.42 -2.15 8.64
CA ARG A 28 -9.93 -1.37 7.51
C ARG A 28 -8.86 -1.08 6.47
N LEU A 29 -7.63 -0.92 6.92
CA LEU A 29 -6.53 -0.50 6.05
C LEU A 29 -5.72 -1.66 5.50
N PHE A 30 -5.70 -2.78 6.20
CA PHE A 30 -4.81 -3.88 5.87
C PHE A 30 -5.55 -5.21 5.85
N SER A 31 -5.16 -6.08 4.92
CA SER A 31 -5.70 -7.43 4.84
C SER A 31 -5.16 -8.30 5.98
N PRO A 32 -5.82 -9.44 6.26
CA PRO A 32 -5.29 -10.37 7.27
C PRO A 32 -3.85 -10.81 6.99
N SER A 33 -3.50 -11.06 5.75
CA SER A 33 -2.14 -11.48 5.40
C SER A 33 -1.12 -10.36 5.60
N GLU A 34 -1.50 -9.11 5.32
CA GLU A 34 -0.65 -7.95 5.56
C GLU A 34 -0.40 -7.76 7.05
N ILE A 35 -1.45 -7.89 7.85
CA ILE A 35 -1.36 -7.77 9.30
C ILE A 35 -0.47 -8.88 9.87
N GLU A 36 -0.70 -10.11 9.45
CA GLU A 36 0.11 -11.24 9.90
C GLU A 36 1.59 -11.03 9.61
N TYR A 37 1.90 -10.63 8.37
CA TYR A 37 3.28 -10.38 7.99
C TYR A 37 3.92 -9.27 8.83
N ALA A 38 3.19 -8.17 9.02
CA ALA A 38 3.72 -7.03 9.77
C ALA A 38 3.97 -7.39 11.23
N LEU A 39 3.03 -8.12 11.85
CA LEU A 39 3.11 -8.45 13.27
C LEU A 39 4.05 -9.62 13.58
N ARG A 40 4.63 -10.27 12.59
CA ARG A 40 5.74 -11.19 12.82
C ARG A 40 6.96 -10.48 13.38
N ALA A 41 7.05 -9.18 13.15
CA ALA A 41 8.14 -8.36 13.64
C ALA A 41 7.68 -7.53 14.83
N ARG A 42 8.64 -7.15 15.67
CA ARG A 42 8.40 -6.22 16.77
C ARG A 42 8.51 -4.78 16.29
N PRO A 43 7.86 -3.82 16.98
CA PRO A 43 8.13 -2.42 16.70
C PRO A 43 9.62 -2.09 16.85
N PRO A 44 10.18 -1.20 16.03
CA PRO A 44 9.50 -0.38 15.03
C PRO A 44 9.26 -1.08 13.68
N LEU A 45 9.84 -2.25 13.45
CA LEU A 45 9.75 -2.91 12.14
C LEU A 45 8.32 -3.23 11.74
N SER A 46 7.47 -3.62 12.70
CA SER A 46 6.06 -3.87 12.42
C SER A 46 5.37 -2.64 11.83
N TYR A 47 5.62 -1.46 12.40
CA TYR A 47 5.06 -0.21 11.89
C TYR A 47 5.65 0.19 10.54
N GLN A 48 6.92 -0.08 10.33
CA GLN A 48 7.56 0.17 9.03
C GLN A 48 6.93 -0.67 7.94
N ARG A 49 6.65 -1.94 8.23
CA ARG A 49 5.98 -2.84 7.29
C ARG A 49 4.56 -2.37 6.97
N LEU A 50 3.81 -1.93 7.96
CA LEU A 50 2.47 -1.40 7.75
C LEU A 50 2.52 -0.08 6.97
N ALA A 51 3.45 0.79 7.30
CA ALA A 51 3.59 2.07 6.60
C ALA A 51 3.93 1.87 5.13
N ALA A 52 4.80 0.91 4.80
CA ALA A 52 5.13 0.62 3.41
C ALA A 52 3.90 0.12 2.64
N ARG A 53 3.06 -0.70 3.26
CA ARG A 53 1.84 -1.20 2.64
C ARG A 53 0.80 -0.10 2.48
N PHE A 54 0.70 0.78 3.46
CA PHE A 54 -0.15 1.96 3.36
C PHE A 54 0.29 2.84 2.19
N ALA A 55 1.60 3.11 2.09
CA ALA A 55 2.16 3.89 1.00
C ALA A 55 1.87 3.26 -0.36
N ALA A 56 1.93 1.93 -0.46
CA ALA A 56 1.65 1.22 -1.70
C ALA A 56 0.21 1.46 -2.17
N LYS A 57 -0.74 1.43 -1.24
CA LYS A 57 -2.16 1.63 -1.57
C LYS A 57 -2.44 3.07 -1.96
N GLU A 58 -1.83 4.03 -1.28
CA GLU A 58 -1.92 5.44 -1.65
C GLU A 58 -1.30 5.69 -3.03
N ALA A 59 -0.13 5.10 -3.30
CA ALA A 59 0.54 5.22 -4.59
C ALA A 59 -0.34 4.67 -5.71
N PHE A 60 -1.01 3.54 -5.47
CA PHE A 60 -1.91 2.94 -6.45
C PHE A 60 -3.08 3.87 -6.77
N ILE A 61 -3.69 4.46 -5.73
CA ILE A 61 -4.80 5.39 -5.92
C ILE A 61 -4.38 6.59 -6.78
N LYS A 62 -3.18 7.13 -6.51
CA LYS A 62 -2.65 8.23 -7.30
C LYS A 62 -2.45 7.84 -8.76
N ALA A 63 -1.88 6.66 -9.00
CA ALA A 63 -1.60 6.20 -10.37
C ALA A 63 -2.89 5.86 -11.12
N LEU A 64 -3.88 5.29 -10.43
CA LEU A 64 -5.16 4.94 -11.03
C LEU A 64 -6.00 6.19 -11.34
N GLY A 65 -5.87 7.22 -10.52
CA GLY A 65 -6.58 8.47 -10.72
C GLY A 65 -8.00 8.50 -10.18
N ARG A 66 -8.34 7.57 -9.31
CA ARG A 66 -9.65 7.56 -8.65
C ARG A 66 -9.56 6.89 -7.27
N PRO A 67 -10.50 7.20 -6.36
CA PRO A 67 -10.53 6.56 -5.04
C PRO A 67 -10.77 5.06 -5.14
N VAL A 68 -10.09 4.31 -4.28
CA VAL A 68 -10.29 2.86 -4.14
C VAL A 68 -10.28 2.56 -2.65
N PRO A 69 -11.27 1.83 -2.13
CA PRO A 69 -11.23 1.42 -0.74
C PRO A 69 -9.99 0.55 -0.47
N PHE A 70 -9.32 0.81 0.64
CA PHE A 70 -8.09 0.09 0.96
C PHE A 70 -8.28 -1.43 1.03
N ARG A 71 -9.45 -1.89 1.48
CA ARG A 71 -9.74 -3.33 1.58
C ARG A 71 -9.86 -4.03 0.22
N GLU A 72 -9.99 -3.28 -0.87
CA GLU A 72 -10.00 -3.85 -2.22
C GLU A 72 -8.59 -4.10 -2.75
N MET A 73 -7.59 -3.58 -2.06
CA MET A 73 -6.19 -3.69 -2.48
C MET A 73 -5.43 -4.54 -1.47
N GLU A 74 -4.51 -5.35 -1.97
CA GLU A 74 -3.65 -6.14 -1.12
C GLU A 74 -2.23 -6.15 -1.65
N VAL A 75 -1.27 -5.89 -0.76
CA VAL A 75 0.14 -6.06 -1.08
C VAL A 75 0.50 -7.50 -0.79
N VAL A 76 0.98 -8.20 -1.82
CA VAL A 76 1.34 -9.60 -1.75
C VAL A 76 2.83 -9.72 -1.97
N SER A 77 3.50 -10.44 -1.08
CA SER A 77 4.94 -10.71 -1.21
C SER A 77 5.14 -12.20 -1.37
N LYS A 78 5.27 -12.65 -2.63
CA LYS A 78 5.66 -14.01 -2.92
C LYS A 78 7.05 -13.97 -3.56
N GLY A 79 8.02 -14.62 -2.90
CA GLY A 79 9.39 -14.57 -3.37
C GLY A 79 10.01 -13.21 -3.10
N LYS A 80 10.78 -12.68 -4.06
CA LYS A 80 11.56 -11.47 -3.87
C LYS A 80 10.85 -10.18 -4.26
N GLN A 81 9.86 -10.28 -5.15
CA GLN A 81 9.22 -9.09 -5.72
C GLN A 81 7.79 -8.97 -5.22
N PRO A 82 7.48 -7.89 -4.47
CA PRO A 82 6.10 -7.64 -4.07
C PRO A 82 5.29 -7.12 -5.25
N TYR A 83 3.98 -7.29 -5.15
CA TYR A 83 3.04 -6.68 -6.09
C TYR A 83 1.78 -6.27 -5.35
N LEU A 84 1.03 -5.34 -5.95
CA LEU A 84 -0.25 -4.92 -5.43
C LEU A 84 -1.35 -5.57 -6.25
N ARG A 85 -2.23 -6.28 -5.57
CA ARG A 85 -3.37 -6.95 -6.20
C ARG A 85 -4.63 -6.12 -6.05
N TRP A 86 -5.29 -5.89 -7.17
CA TRP A 86 -6.56 -5.19 -7.21
C TRP A 86 -7.46 -5.84 -8.25
N ARG A 87 -8.63 -6.32 -7.82
CA ARG A 87 -9.61 -6.95 -8.70
C ARG A 87 -9.00 -8.04 -9.59
N GLY A 88 -8.15 -8.86 -9.00
CA GLY A 88 -7.49 -9.96 -9.71
C GLY A 88 -6.32 -9.56 -10.58
N ASN A 89 -5.96 -8.29 -10.63
CA ASN A 89 -4.82 -7.80 -11.39
C ASN A 89 -3.64 -7.54 -10.47
N ASP A 90 -2.46 -7.98 -10.88
CA ASP A 90 -1.23 -7.82 -10.11
C ASP A 90 -0.39 -6.71 -10.75
N CYS A 91 -0.11 -5.69 -9.96
CA CYS A 91 0.67 -4.54 -10.40
C CYS A 91 2.06 -4.57 -9.76
N PRO A 92 3.13 -4.45 -10.55
CA PRO A 92 4.49 -4.44 -10.00
C PRO A 92 4.66 -3.33 -8.98
N LEU A 93 5.37 -3.64 -7.91
CA LEU A 93 5.50 -2.77 -6.76
C LEU A 93 6.92 -2.83 -6.23
N SER A 94 7.43 -1.68 -5.82
CA SER A 94 8.70 -1.60 -5.11
C SER A 94 8.48 -0.86 -3.81
N LEU A 95 9.02 -1.39 -2.71
CA LEU A 95 8.87 -0.85 -1.39
C LEU A 95 10.24 -0.62 -0.75
N SER A 96 10.34 0.44 0.04
CA SER A 96 11.53 0.68 0.86
C SER A 96 11.12 1.39 2.12
N HIS A 97 11.89 1.20 3.19
CA HIS A 97 11.66 1.95 4.42
C HIS A 97 12.96 2.15 5.18
N THR A 98 12.97 3.19 5.97
CA THR A 98 14.01 3.47 6.97
C THR A 98 13.32 3.66 8.31
N GLY A 99 14.05 4.11 9.33
CA GLY A 99 13.45 4.34 10.65
C GLY A 99 12.19 5.18 10.60
N ASP A 100 12.22 6.28 9.85
CA ASP A 100 11.18 7.30 9.90
C ASP A 100 10.21 7.29 8.73
N PHE A 101 10.58 6.70 7.60
CA PHE A 101 9.81 6.81 6.37
C PHE A 101 9.66 5.48 5.66
N ALA A 102 8.53 5.32 4.99
CA ALA A 102 8.30 4.24 4.04
C ALA A 102 7.91 4.85 2.71
N ILE A 103 8.38 4.24 1.63
CA ILE A 103 8.10 4.70 0.27
C ILE A 103 7.62 3.52 -0.58
N ALA A 104 6.71 3.80 -1.49
CA ALA A 104 6.22 2.80 -2.43
C ALA A 104 6.17 3.38 -3.83
N LEU A 105 6.54 2.56 -4.80
CA LEU A 105 6.40 2.87 -6.22
C LEU A 105 5.59 1.74 -6.84
N VAL A 106 4.50 2.08 -7.51
CA VAL A 106 3.66 1.10 -8.20
C VAL A 106 3.56 1.43 -9.68
N MET A 107 3.52 0.40 -10.52
CA MET A 107 3.30 0.56 -11.95
C MET A 107 1.95 -0.04 -12.30
N ILE A 108 1.10 0.74 -12.98
CA ILE A 108 -0.20 0.27 -13.41
C ILE A 108 -0.23 0.18 -14.92
N PRO A 109 -0.54 -1.01 -15.50
CA PRO A 109 -0.72 -1.15 -16.93
C PRO A 109 -1.85 -0.25 -17.44
N GLU A 110 -1.71 0.25 -18.65
CA GLU A 110 -2.68 1.18 -19.24
C GLU A 110 -4.11 0.63 -19.26
N GLU A 111 -4.27 -0.65 -19.50
CA GLU A 111 -5.59 -1.28 -19.57
C GLU A 111 -6.38 -1.21 -18.28
N LEU A 112 -5.72 -0.97 -17.15
CA LEU A 112 -6.40 -0.81 -15.85
C LEU A 112 -6.78 0.63 -15.57
N ILE A 113 -6.26 1.59 -16.34
CA ILE A 113 -6.49 3.00 -16.11
C ILE A 113 -7.80 3.40 -16.79
N PRO A 114 -8.76 4.04 -16.06
CA PRO A 114 -10.00 4.45 -16.66
C PRO A 114 -9.74 5.43 -17.82
N PRO A 115 -10.53 5.35 -18.90
CA PRO A 115 -10.38 6.31 -19.99
C PRO A 115 -10.64 7.72 -19.48
N ARG A 116 -9.87 8.68 -20.00
CA ARG A 116 -10.12 10.07 -19.69
C ARG A 116 -11.42 10.47 -20.36
N THR A 117 -12.34 11.02 -19.55
CA THR A 117 -13.60 11.55 -20.05
C THR A 117 -13.52 13.07 -20.03
N GLY A 118 -14.14 13.68 -21.02
CA GLY A 118 -14.25 15.11 -21.09
C GLY A 118 -13.35 15.73 -22.14
N PRO A 119 -13.57 17.01 -22.40
CA PRO A 119 -12.88 17.73 -23.44
C PRO A 119 -11.40 17.90 -23.14
#